data_ea8bbe270cf871c7f2bd3a8b9e56a756
#
_entry.id   ea8bbe270cf871c7f2bd3a8b9e56a756
#
_cell.length_a   1.000
_cell.length_b   1.000
_cell.length_c   1.000
_cell.angle_alpha   90.00
_cell.angle_beta   90.00
_cell.angle_gamma   90.00
#
_symmetry.space_group_name_H-M   'P 1'
#
loop_
_entity.id
_entity.type
_entity.pdbx_description
1 polymer ?
#
loop_
_entity_poly.entity_id
_entity_poly.type
_entity_poly.pdbx_seq_one_letter_code
_entity_poly.pdbx_strand_id
1 'polypeptide(L)'
;MMPSIYLLFIVAAIFMSPFLMFAGLGRFTGRSMLVFCGGMFGVIILVNVLMAYSAVSTFPGLEVKNSYVASQTFDRDRLRQEALGWTVTPDYENGMLSVVIRDADGGPAPVKSLELVIGRPTHVREDQTPQMTYEGGVFRAPLQLGAGAWIIHLTATAADGTVFRQRLDHYNGALVK
;
A
#
# COMPACT_ATOMS: atom_id res chain seq x y z
N MET A 1 -19.47 9.76 -12.88
CA MET A 1 -19.50 8.45 -12.23
C MET A 1 -20.85 7.76 -12.44
N MET A 2 -21.37 7.72 -13.68
CA MET A 2 -22.67 7.11 -14.03
C MET A 2 -22.64 6.05 -15.15
N PRO A 3 -21.51 5.44 -15.54
CA PRO A 3 -21.56 4.38 -16.56
C PRO A 3 -21.94 2.99 -16.04
N SER A 4 -21.78 2.72 -14.74
CA SER A 4 -21.99 1.36 -14.19
C SER A 4 -23.46 0.90 -14.17
N ILE A 5 -24.40 1.81 -13.97
CA ILE A 5 -25.84 1.47 -13.92
C ILE A 5 -26.36 1.08 -15.32
N TYR A 6 -25.97 1.82 -16.35
CA TYR A 6 -26.36 1.49 -17.73
C TYR A 6 -25.78 0.16 -18.19
N LEU A 7 -24.54 -0.15 -17.80
CA LEU A 7 -23.93 -1.45 -18.09
C LEU A 7 -24.70 -2.61 -17.43
N LEU A 8 -25.15 -2.41 -16.19
CA LEU A 8 -25.95 -3.39 -15.46
C LEU A 8 -27.31 -3.64 -16.15
N PHE A 9 -27.96 -2.58 -16.61
CA PHE A 9 -29.22 -2.70 -17.35
C PHE A 9 -29.03 -3.37 -18.72
N ILE A 10 -27.96 -3.08 -19.44
CA ILE A 10 -27.63 -3.71 -20.72
C ILE A 10 -27.36 -5.20 -20.51
N VAL A 11 -26.58 -5.58 -19.50
CA VAL A 11 -26.31 -6.97 -19.14
C VAL A 11 -27.61 -7.69 -18.75
N ALA A 12 -28.43 -7.08 -17.87
CA ALA A 12 -29.74 -7.63 -17.49
C ALA A 12 -30.69 -7.79 -18.69
N ALA A 13 -30.71 -6.84 -19.63
CA ALA A 13 -31.51 -6.92 -20.85
C ALA A 13 -31.04 -8.04 -21.77
N ILE A 14 -29.71 -8.22 -21.91
CA ILE A 14 -29.14 -9.32 -22.72
C ILE A 14 -29.48 -10.69 -22.09
N PHE A 15 -29.44 -10.82 -20.75
CA PHE A 15 -29.80 -12.07 -20.08
C PHE A 15 -31.31 -12.31 -20.05
N MET A 16 -32.14 -11.28 -20.02
CA MET A 16 -33.60 -11.40 -19.94
C MET A 16 -34.27 -11.53 -21.30
N SER A 17 -33.66 -10.99 -22.36
CA SER A 17 -34.22 -11.01 -23.72
C SER A 17 -34.44 -12.44 -24.27
N PRO A 18 -33.52 -13.40 -24.15
CA PRO A 18 -33.77 -14.77 -24.57
C PRO A 18 -34.83 -15.44 -23.73
N PHE A 19 -34.91 -15.16 -22.43
CA PHE A 19 -35.95 -15.71 -21.55
C PHE A 19 -37.37 -15.27 -21.95
N LEU A 20 -37.52 -13.99 -22.29
CA LEU A 20 -38.81 -13.44 -22.79
C LEU A 20 -39.18 -14.00 -24.18
N MET A 21 -38.20 -14.18 -25.04
CA MET A 21 -38.39 -14.80 -26.36
C MET A 21 -38.80 -16.27 -26.25
N PHE A 22 -38.25 -17.01 -25.26
CA PHE A 22 -38.62 -18.39 -25.00
C PHE A 22 -40.01 -18.54 -24.32
N ALA A 23 -40.41 -17.62 -23.47
CA ALA A 23 -41.73 -17.61 -22.84
C ALA A 23 -42.87 -17.45 -23.86
N GLY A 24 -42.59 -16.83 -25.02
CA GLY A 24 -43.56 -16.61 -26.10
C GLY A 24 -43.64 -17.74 -27.17
N LEU A 25 -42.64 -18.60 -27.30
CA LEU A 25 -42.50 -19.55 -28.43
C LEU A 25 -42.95 -20.98 -28.16
N GLY A 26 -43.37 -21.37 -26.96
CA GLY A 26 -44.11 -22.57 -26.62
C GLY A 26 -43.54 -23.95 -27.00
N ARG A 27 -42.39 -24.02 -27.71
CA ARG A 27 -41.74 -25.26 -28.13
C ARG A 27 -40.23 -25.23 -27.95
N PHE A 28 -39.76 -25.94 -26.94
CA PHE A 28 -38.32 -26.16 -26.75
C PHE A 28 -37.83 -27.19 -27.76
N THR A 29 -37.02 -26.74 -28.71
CA THR A 29 -36.31 -27.62 -29.63
C THR A 29 -34.82 -27.64 -29.25
N GLY A 30 -34.11 -28.73 -29.60
CA GLY A 30 -32.67 -28.82 -29.30
C GLY A 30 -31.85 -27.67 -29.94
N ARG A 31 -32.30 -27.15 -31.09
CA ARG A 31 -31.66 -25.99 -31.76
C ARG A 31 -31.83 -24.70 -30.95
N SER A 32 -33.04 -24.46 -30.41
CA SER A 32 -33.26 -23.26 -29.60
C SER A 32 -32.45 -23.31 -28.29
N MET A 33 -32.34 -24.50 -27.68
CA MET A 33 -31.50 -24.67 -26.48
C MET A 33 -30.00 -24.44 -26.78
N LEU A 34 -29.53 -24.93 -27.89
CA LEU A 34 -28.13 -24.71 -28.31
C LEU A 34 -27.84 -23.22 -28.56
N VAL A 35 -28.75 -22.50 -29.24
CA VAL A 35 -28.59 -21.05 -29.45
C VAL A 35 -28.62 -20.29 -28.13
N PHE A 36 -29.51 -20.67 -27.21
CA PHE A 36 -29.60 -20.04 -25.88
C PHE A 36 -28.32 -20.26 -25.08
N CYS A 37 -27.90 -21.52 -24.92
CA CYS A 37 -26.67 -21.83 -24.17
C CYS A 37 -25.45 -21.20 -24.83
N GLY A 38 -25.31 -21.30 -26.17
CA GLY A 38 -24.22 -20.72 -26.92
C GLY A 38 -24.16 -19.19 -26.77
N GLY A 39 -25.32 -18.52 -26.81
CA GLY A 39 -25.40 -17.07 -26.59
C GLY A 39 -25.00 -16.68 -25.17
N MET A 40 -25.50 -17.42 -24.17
CA MET A 40 -25.16 -17.15 -22.76
C MET A 40 -23.65 -17.35 -22.51
N PHE A 41 -23.08 -18.47 -22.94
CA PHE A 41 -21.64 -18.69 -22.82
C PHE A 41 -20.82 -17.70 -23.64
N GLY A 42 -21.29 -17.29 -24.82
CA GLY A 42 -20.65 -16.26 -25.65
C GLY A 42 -20.54 -14.92 -24.91
N VAL A 43 -21.60 -14.48 -24.24
CA VAL A 43 -21.57 -13.26 -23.43
C VAL A 43 -20.59 -13.39 -22.25
N ILE A 44 -20.63 -14.52 -21.54
CA ILE A 44 -19.70 -14.77 -20.42
C ILE A 44 -18.25 -14.72 -20.91
N ILE A 45 -17.92 -15.38 -22.01
CA ILE A 45 -16.58 -15.39 -22.57
C ILE A 45 -16.16 -13.97 -22.98
N LEU A 46 -17.03 -13.24 -23.69
CA LEU A 46 -16.74 -11.89 -24.13
C LEU A 46 -16.42 -10.96 -22.97
N VAL A 47 -17.24 -10.98 -21.90
CA VAL A 47 -17.01 -10.16 -20.70
C VAL A 47 -15.69 -10.55 -20.04
N ASN A 48 -15.40 -11.84 -19.90
CA ASN A 48 -14.12 -12.28 -19.31
C ASN A 48 -12.90 -11.87 -20.14
N VAL A 49 -12.99 -11.93 -21.47
CA VAL A 49 -11.90 -11.46 -22.37
C VAL A 49 -11.69 -9.96 -22.22
N LEU A 50 -12.77 -9.17 -22.18
CA LEU A 50 -12.67 -7.72 -21.97
C LEU A 50 -12.06 -7.39 -20.60
N MET A 51 -12.46 -8.10 -19.56
CA MET A 51 -11.88 -7.94 -18.22
C MET A 51 -10.39 -8.34 -18.17
N ALA A 52 -10.04 -9.47 -18.81
CA ALA A 52 -8.65 -9.91 -18.91
C ALA A 52 -7.79 -8.89 -19.67
N TYR A 53 -8.29 -8.39 -20.80
CA TYR A 53 -7.61 -7.32 -21.55
C TYR A 53 -7.42 -6.07 -20.69
N SER A 54 -8.45 -5.61 -20.01
CA SER A 54 -8.36 -4.44 -19.12
C SER A 54 -7.37 -4.68 -17.99
N ALA A 55 -7.39 -5.84 -17.35
CA ALA A 55 -6.47 -6.20 -16.28
C ALA A 55 -5.01 -6.18 -16.75
N VAL A 56 -4.71 -6.78 -17.92
CA VAL A 56 -3.35 -6.81 -18.47
C VAL A 56 -2.90 -5.44 -18.94
N SER A 57 -3.77 -4.68 -19.61
CA SER A 57 -3.42 -3.36 -20.16
C SER A 57 -3.24 -2.28 -19.10
N THR A 58 -3.89 -2.42 -17.94
CA THR A 58 -3.76 -1.49 -16.82
C THR A 58 -2.78 -1.97 -15.74
N PHE A 59 -2.19 -3.15 -15.94
CA PHE A 59 -1.25 -3.72 -14.97
C PHE A 59 0.06 -2.92 -14.93
N PRO A 60 0.41 -2.27 -13.81
CA PRO A 60 1.60 -1.41 -13.70
C PRO A 60 2.91 -2.20 -13.69
N GLY A 61 2.86 -3.52 -13.82
CA GLY A 61 4.01 -4.42 -13.73
C GLY A 61 4.12 -5.10 -12.36
N LEU A 62 5.09 -5.99 -12.24
CA LEU A 62 5.41 -6.66 -10.99
C LEU A 62 6.27 -5.72 -10.13
N GLU A 63 5.87 -5.44 -8.92
CA GLU A 63 6.67 -4.70 -7.94
C GLU A 63 7.98 -5.45 -7.62
N VAL A 64 7.95 -6.77 -7.62
CA VAL A 64 9.13 -7.63 -7.49
C VAL A 64 9.09 -8.75 -8.54
N LYS A 65 10.18 -8.93 -9.27
CA LYS A 65 10.29 -9.96 -10.33
C LYS A 65 10.22 -11.40 -9.80
N ASN A 66 10.65 -11.61 -8.56
CA ASN A 66 10.66 -12.92 -7.92
C ASN A 66 10.44 -12.76 -6.41
N SER A 67 9.27 -13.15 -5.92
CA SER A 67 8.89 -13.06 -4.51
C SER A 67 9.79 -13.90 -3.59
N TYR A 68 10.29 -15.03 -4.08
CA TYR A 68 11.21 -15.89 -3.31
C TYR A 68 12.57 -15.21 -3.07
N VAL A 69 13.15 -14.61 -4.11
CA VAL A 69 14.41 -13.84 -3.98
C VAL A 69 14.19 -12.61 -3.10
N ALA A 70 13.07 -11.92 -3.25
CA ALA A 70 12.72 -10.77 -2.41
C ALA A 70 12.60 -11.17 -0.93
N SER A 71 11.97 -12.31 -0.64
CA SER A 71 11.85 -12.85 0.72
C SER A 71 13.23 -13.17 1.34
N GLN A 72 14.10 -13.83 0.59
CA GLN A 72 15.46 -14.13 1.09
C GLN A 72 16.31 -12.88 1.32
N THR A 73 16.16 -11.87 0.45
CA THR A 73 16.83 -10.58 0.63
C THR A 73 16.31 -9.87 1.86
N PHE A 74 14.99 -9.85 2.06
CA PHE A 74 14.36 -9.29 3.24
C PHE A 74 14.83 -9.93 4.54
N ASP A 75 14.88 -11.27 4.60
CA ASP A 75 15.34 -11.99 5.80
C ASP A 75 16.80 -11.67 6.11
N ARG A 76 17.66 -11.60 5.09
CA ARG A 76 19.08 -11.23 5.25
C ARG A 76 19.23 -9.79 5.75
N ASP A 77 18.47 -8.87 5.17
CA ASP A 77 18.54 -7.45 5.53
C ASP A 77 17.99 -7.23 6.95
N ARG A 78 16.95 -7.98 7.33
CA ARG A 78 16.41 -7.98 8.70
C ARG A 78 17.46 -8.46 9.70
N LEU A 79 18.12 -9.59 9.43
CA LEU A 79 19.18 -10.10 10.33
C LEU A 79 20.34 -9.12 10.48
N ARG A 80 20.74 -8.44 9.39
CA ARG A 80 21.77 -7.39 9.44
C ARG A 80 21.32 -6.20 10.28
N GLN A 81 20.08 -5.78 10.11
CA GLN A 81 19.50 -4.71 10.91
C GLN A 81 19.41 -5.07 12.39
N GLU A 82 18.96 -6.28 12.71
CA GLU A 82 18.89 -6.78 14.09
C GLU A 82 20.29 -6.86 14.73
N ALA A 83 21.31 -7.24 13.97
CA ALA A 83 22.69 -7.29 14.43
C ALA A 83 23.29 -5.92 14.80
N LEU A 84 22.75 -4.81 14.28
CA LEU A 84 23.16 -3.46 14.68
C LEU A 84 22.79 -3.14 16.14
N GLY A 85 21.75 -3.79 16.68
CA GLY A 85 21.27 -3.54 18.03
C GLY A 85 20.80 -2.10 18.30
N TRP A 86 20.43 -1.36 17.24
CA TRP A 86 20.05 0.04 17.37
C TRP A 86 18.69 0.21 18.00
N THR A 87 18.61 1.20 18.89
CA THR A 87 17.37 1.65 19.52
C THR A 87 17.09 3.10 19.13
N VAL A 88 15.87 3.38 18.67
CA VAL A 88 15.44 4.72 18.24
C VAL A 88 14.41 5.28 19.21
N THR A 89 14.65 6.47 19.69
CA THR A 89 13.73 7.20 20.55
C THR A 89 13.39 8.54 19.90
N PRO A 90 12.18 8.69 19.35
CA PRO A 90 11.68 9.96 18.87
C PRO A 90 11.10 10.77 20.05
N ASP A 91 11.29 12.07 19.99
CA ASP A 91 10.68 13.04 20.88
C ASP A 91 10.22 14.26 20.09
N TYR A 92 9.04 14.78 20.42
CA TYR A 92 8.47 15.93 19.75
C TYR A 92 7.97 16.95 20.74
N GLU A 93 8.63 18.08 20.81
CA GLU A 93 8.27 19.19 21.69
C GLU A 93 8.38 20.54 20.96
N ASN A 94 7.39 21.41 21.21
CA ASN A 94 7.41 22.82 20.77
C ASN A 94 7.70 23.00 19.25
N GLY A 95 7.21 22.11 18.39
CA GLY A 95 7.45 22.21 16.95
C GLY A 95 8.85 21.74 16.52
N MET A 96 9.55 21.01 17.38
CA MET A 96 10.85 20.41 17.10
C MET A 96 10.77 18.90 17.27
N LEU A 97 11.08 18.17 16.21
CA LEU A 97 11.27 16.73 16.28
C LEU A 97 12.73 16.44 16.62
N SER A 98 12.96 15.64 17.64
CA SER A 98 14.26 15.12 18.04
C SER A 98 14.27 13.60 17.92
N VAL A 99 15.29 13.03 17.31
CA VAL A 99 15.45 11.58 17.19
C VAL A 99 16.83 11.20 17.72
N VAL A 100 16.85 10.33 18.71
CA VAL A 100 18.08 9.76 19.26
C VAL A 100 18.19 8.31 18.79
N ILE A 101 19.33 7.96 18.18
CA ILE A 101 19.63 6.60 17.77
C ILE A 101 20.85 6.13 18.57
N ARG A 102 20.65 5.09 19.37
CA ARG A 102 21.69 4.48 20.21
C ARG A 102 22.08 3.11 19.66
N ASP A 103 23.35 2.78 19.79
CA ASP A 103 23.86 1.43 19.50
C ASP A 103 23.58 0.46 20.67
N ALA A 104 24.06 -0.78 20.52
CA ALA A 104 23.90 -1.83 21.54
C ALA A 104 24.59 -1.50 22.87
N ASP A 105 25.62 -0.65 22.85
CA ASP A 105 26.38 -0.23 24.03
C ASP A 105 25.75 1.03 24.69
N GLY A 106 24.69 1.56 24.10
CA GLY A 106 24.00 2.76 24.57
C GLY A 106 24.65 4.08 24.13
N GLY A 107 25.70 4.01 23.31
CA GLY A 107 26.34 5.18 22.69
C GLY A 107 25.55 5.72 21.50
N PRO A 108 25.95 6.88 20.95
CA PRO A 108 25.39 7.38 19.69
C PRO A 108 25.70 6.41 18.54
N ALA A 109 24.68 5.94 17.83
CA ALA A 109 24.88 5.03 16.72
C ALA A 109 25.64 5.72 15.55
N PRO A 110 26.55 5.01 14.85
CA PRO A 110 27.31 5.55 13.74
C PRO A 110 26.45 5.63 12.46
N VAL A 111 25.54 6.60 12.41
CA VAL A 111 24.61 6.83 11.29
C VAL A 111 25.30 7.67 10.22
N LYS A 112 25.32 7.15 8.98
CA LYS A 112 25.86 7.83 7.81
C LYS A 112 24.81 8.78 7.19
N SER A 113 23.57 8.34 7.09
CA SER A 113 22.46 9.16 6.59
C SER A 113 21.18 8.77 7.31
N LEU A 114 20.29 9.74 7.53
CA LEU A 114 18.97 9.56 8.11
C LEU A 114 17.92 10.22 7.22
N GLU A 115 16.95 9.44 6.81
CA GLU A 115 15.75 9.90 6.12
C GLU A 115 14.54 9.61 6.99
N LEU A 116 13.63 10.55 7.03
CA LEU A 116 12.45 10.47 7.87
C LEU A 116 11.24 10.93 7.07
N VAL A 117 10.19 10.12 7.06
CA VAL A 117 8.88 10.48 6.50
C VAL A 117 7.86 10.40 7.62
N ILE A 118 7.14 11.48 7.84
CA ILE A 118 6.10 11.58 8.88
C ILE A 118 4.77 11.86 8.19
N GLY A 119 3.78 11.03 8.49
CA GLY A 119 2.47 11.15 7.88
C GLY A 119 1.33 10.70 8.80
N ARG A 120 0.11 10.90 8.33
CA ARG A 120 -1.08 10.41 9.01
C ARG A 120 -1.33 8.94 8.70
N PRO A 121 -1.89 8.16 9.66
CA PRO A 121 -2.23 6.75 9.42
C PRO A 121 -3.24 6.53 8.29
N THR A 122 -4.05 7.54 7.96
CA THR A 122 -5.23 7.41 7.11
C THR A 122 -5.10 8.04 5.72
N HIS A 123 -4.13 8.93 5.52
CA HIS A 123 -3.92 9.63 4.25
C HIS A 123 -2.51 10.21 4.12
N VAL A 124 -2.07 10.40 2.87
CA VAL A 124 -0.72 10.90 2.54
C VAL A 124 -0.64 12.42 2.31
N ARG A 125 -1.74 13.16 2.51
CA ARG A 125 -1.79 14.61 2.18
C ARG A 125 -0.92 15.46 3.09
N GLU A 126 -0.69 15.00 4.32
CA GLU A 126 0.08 15.69 5.35
C GLU A 126 1.47 15.07 5.52
N ASP A 127 1.90 14.22 4.57
CA ASP A 127 3.23 13.62 4.64
C ASP A 127 4.30 14.71 4.51
N GLN A 128 5.27 14.67 5.43
CA GLN A 128 6.38 15.60 5.52
C GLN A 128 7.68 14.83 5.59
N THR A 129 8.70 15.33 4.89
CA THR A 129 10.07 14.79 4.92
C THR A 129 11.01 15.86 5.47
N PRO A 130 11.11 16.00 6.80
CA PRO A 130 11.95 17.03 7.41
C PRO A 130 13.43 16.76 7.17
N GLN A 131 14.19 17.82 6.89
CA GLN A 131 15.64 17.73 6.81
C GLN A 131 16.21 17.68 8.23
N MET A 132 16.81 16.55 8.57
CA MET A 132 17.36 16.32 9.90
C MET A 132 18.78 16.88 10.01
N THR A 133 19.05 17.69 11.04
CA THR A 133 20.38 18.17 11.39
C THR A 133 20.92 17.36 12.56
N TYR A 134 22.16 16.87 12.43
CA TYR A 134 22.81 16.11 13.49
C TYR A 134 23.62 17.03 14.41
N GLU A 135 23.29 17.02 15.69
CA GLU A 135 24.00 17.81 16.71
C GLU A 135 24.14 17.02 18.01
N GLY A 136 25.36 16.76 18.42
CA GLY A 136 25.65 16.18 19.75
C GLY A 136 25.00 14.82 20.02
N GLY A 137 24.86 13.94 19.01
CA GLY A 137 24.24 12.63 19.17
C GLY A 137 22.72 12.62 18.95
N VAL A 138 22.12 13.74 18.59
CA VAL A 138 20.68 13.90 18.38
C VAL A 138 20.42 14.46 16.98
N PHE A 139 19.50 13.87 16.28
CA PHE A 139 18.97 14.41 15.01
C PHE A 139 17.78 15.31 15.32
N ARG A 140 17.80 16.56 14.79
CA ARG A 140 16.73 17.53 15.02
C ARG A 140 16.22 18.11 13.72
N ALA A 141 14.92 18.37 13.67
CA ALA A 141 14.30 19.11 12.57
C ALA A 141 13.11 19.92 13.06
N PRO A 142 12.92 21.15 12.59
CA PRO A 142 11.70 21.89 12.82
C PRO A 142 10.55 21.22 12.07
N LEU A 143 9.44 20.99 12.72
CA LEU A 143 8.31 20.27 12.18
C LEU A 143 7.04 20.71 12.88
N GLN A 144 5.96 20.95 12.13
CA GLN A 144 4.67 21.25 12.72
C GLN A 144 3.70 20.09 12.54
N LEU A 145 3.36 19.45 13.66
CA LEU A 145 2.39 18.38 13.71
C LEU A 145 1.08 18.88 14.33
N GLY A 146 -0.02 18.71 13.59
CA GLY A 146 -1.34 18.88 14.16
C GLY A 146 -1.66 17.83 15.22
N ALA A 147 -2.68 18.05 16.05
CA ALA A 147 -3.10 17.09 17.08
C ALA A 147 -3.52 15.74 16.47
N GLY A 148 -3.27 14.65 17.19
CA GLY A 148 -3.68 13.30 16.84
C GLY A 148 -2.52 12.34 16.54
N ALA A 149 -2.85 11.20 15.92
CA ALA A 149 -1.90 10.14 15.62
C ALA A 149 -1.06 10.45 14.37
N TRP A 150 0.23 10.13 14.45
CA TRP A 150 1.22 10.25 13.40
C TRP A 150 2.05 8.97 13.30
N ILE A 151 2.49 8.65 12.11
CA ILE A 151 3.41 7.55 11.85
C ILE A 151 4.72 8.14 11.36
N ILE A 152 5.81 7.70 11.96
CA ILE A 152 7.17 8.06 11.58
C ILE A 152 7.80 6.84 10.91
N HIS A 153 8.11 6.95 9.64
CA HIS A 153 8.93 6.00 8.91
C HIS A 153 10.36 6.50 8.90
N LEU A 154 11.22 5.78 9.59
CA LEU A 154 12.64 6.10 9.71
C LEU A 154 13.45 5.14 8.85
N THR A 155 14.35 5.67 8.03
CA THR A 155 15.35 4.92 7.29
C THR A 155 16.71 5.52 7.59
N ALA A 156 17.56 4.76 8.27
CA ALA A 156 18.93 5.15 8.56
C ALA A 156 19.91 4.22 7.84
N THR A 157 21.04 4.73 7.39
CA THR A 157 22.11 3.94 6.81
C THR A 157 23.30 3.96 7.77
N ALA A 158 23.74 2.79 8.18
CA ALA A 158 24.91 2.64 9.02
C ALA A 158 26.24 2.89 8.25
N ALA A 159 27.34 3.04 8.95
CA ALA A 159 28.64 3.29 8.35
C ALA A 159 29.09 2.15 7.42
N ASP A 160 28.70 0.92 7.71
CA ASP A 160 28.95 -0.29 6.90
C ASP A 160 28.00 -0.45 5.69
N GLY A 161 27.04 0.47 5.52
CA GLY A 161 26.03 0.44 4.46
C GLY A 161 24.78 -0.38 4.82
N THR A 162 24.67 -0.94 6.01
CA THR A 162 23.46 -1.64 6.47
C THR A 162 22.32 -0.65 6.60
N VAL A 163 21.17 -0.99 6.02
CA VAL A 163 19.97 -0.15 6.10
C VAL A 163 19.15 -0.57 7.31
N PHE A 164 18.89 0.38 8.18
CA PHE A 164 18.02 0.25 9.33
C PHE A 164 16.71 0.95 9.06
N ARG A 165 15.59 0.24 9.16
CA ARG A 165 14.25 0.77 8.97
C ARG A 165 13.40 0.53 10.19
N GLN A 166 12.72 1.57 10.66
CA GLN A 166 11.78 1.43 11.76
C GLN A 166 10.56 2.29 11.53
N ARG A 167 9.40 1.73 11.83
CA ARG A 167 8.14 2.45 11.95
C ARG A 167 7.89 2.73 13.42
N LEU A 168 7.58 3.98 13.73
CA LEU A 168 7.25 4.44 15.07
C LEU A 168 5.90 5.14 15.03
N ASP A 169 5.06 4.86 16.00
CA ASP A 169 3.79 5.54 16.17
C ASP A 169 3.99 6.68 17.19
N HIS A 170 3.53 7.87 16.84
CA HIS A 170 3.61 9.05 17.68
C HIS A 170 2.23 9.68 17.82
N TYR A 171 1.90 10.15 19.03
CA TYR A 171 0.66 10.85 19.29
C TYR A 171 0.95 12.27 19.77
N ASN A 172 0.54 13.26 18.98
CA ASN A 172 0.69 14.67 19.33
C ASN A 172 -0.61 15.19 19.95
N GLY A 173 -0.58 15.54 21.23
CA GLY A 173 -1.70 16.10 21.98
C GLY A 173 -2.02 15.31 23.24
N ALA A 174 -2.81 15.91 24.13
CA ALA A 174 -3.30 15.24 25.32
C ALA A 174 -4.25 14.10 24.92
N LEU A 175 -4.01 12.90 25.44
CA LEU A 175 -4.98 11.82 25.36
C LEU A 175 -6.27 12.33 26.03
N VAL A 176 -7.31 12.58 25.22
CA VAL A 176 -8.65 12.80 25.74
C VAL A 176 -9.07 11.48 26.40
N LYS A 177 -9.08 11.46 27.72
CA LYS A 177 -9.59 10.34 28.51
C LYS A 177 -11.10 10.22 28.35
#